data_35a83b1fa1acb6e391093ff8b1c06dc9
#
_entry.id   35a83b1fa1acb6e391093ff8b1c06dc9
#
_cell.length_a   1.000
_cell.length_b   1.000
_cell.length_c   1.000
_cell.angle_alpha   90.00
_cell.angle_beta   90.00
_cell.angle_gamma   90.00
#
_symmetry.space_group_name_H-M   'P 1'
#
loop_
_entity.id
_entity.type
_entity.pdbx_description
1 polymer ?
#
loop_
_entity_poly.entity_id
_entity_poly.type
_entity_poly.pdbx_seq_one_letter_code
_entity_poly.pdbx_strand_id
1 'polypeptide(L)'
;MQDRVKNYNEFVERFSEEKLNQQSARCMNCGVPFCHSGCPLGNVIPEFNDAIYRKSWEEAYDILTSTNNFPEFTGRICPAPCESACVLGINQPPVAIEEIEKHIIEIAFDKGFVKPRKPNVRSGKKVAVVGSGPAGLAAAAQLNYAGHTVTVFERDDAPGGLLRYGIPDFKLEKWVIDRRIQLMEEEGVTFKCNANVGVNVSINDLLREFHAIVLAGGSTVPRDLPVPGRELKGVHYAMTFLKQQNKRNAGKDPLANPTIESNIFSEDIFATGKNVVVIGEVIPAATA
;
A
#
# COMPACT_ATOMS: atom_id res chain seq x y z
N MET A 1 -10.89 -24.55 -2.20
CA MET A 1 -11.82 -23.44 -2.51
C MET A 1 -12.83 -23.19 -1.40
N GLN A 2 -13.47 -24.22 -0.83
CA GLN A 2 -14.46 -24.08 0.25
C GLN A 2 -13.88 -23.51 1.57
N ASP A 3 -12.60 -23.68 1.85
CA ASP A 3 -11.98 -23.17 3.09
C ASP A 3 -11.62 -21.69 2.99
N ARG A 4 -11.31 -21.18 1.80
CA ARG A 4 -10.97 -19.76 1.56
C ARG A 4 -12.14 -18.79 1.78
N VAL A 5 -13.37 -19.26 1.70
CA VAL A 5 -14.56 -18.44 1.90
C VAL A 5 -15.04 -18.42 3.35
N LYS A 6 -14.34 -19.11 4.26
CA LYS A 6 -14.71 -19.18 5.69
C LYS A 6 -14.22 -17.98 6.50
N ASN A 7 -13.26 -17.23 5.98
CA ASN A 7 -12.70 -16.04 6.63
C ASN A 7 -12.28 -15.00 5.57
N TYR A 8 -11.83 -13.83 6.02
CA TYR A 8 -11.35 -12.73 5.20
C TYR A 8 -9.85 -12.46 5.38
N ASN A 9 -9.10 -13.43 5.91
CA ASN A 9 -7.66 -13.33 6.08
C ASN A 9 -6.95 -13.34 4.72
N GLU A 10 -5.72 -12.88 4.69
CA GLU A 10 -4.88 -12.91 3.49
C GLU A 10 -4.83 -14.33 2.90
N PHE A 11 -5.19 -14.47 1.62
CA PHE A 11 -5.32 -15.80 0.99
C PHE A 11 -4.02 -16.30 0.36
N VAL A 12 -3.02 -15.45 0.21
CA VAL A 12 -1.70 -15.84 -0.33
C VAL A 12 -0.84 -16.32 0.82
N GLU A 13 -0.60 -17.66 0.84
CA GLU A 13 0.24 -18.29 1.83
C GLU A 13 1.72 -17.99 1.56
N ARG A 14 2.50 -17.79 2.63
CA ARG A 14 3.95 -17.62 2.54
C ARG A 14 4.61 -18.88 1.98
N PHE A 15 5.60 -18.71 1.11
CA PHE A 15 6.46 -19.81 0.67
C PHE A 15 7.29 -20.32 1.85
N SER A 16 7.63 -21.62 1.82
CA SER A 16 8.70 -22.12 2.67
C SER A 16 10.05 -21.52 2.25
N GLU A 17 10.99 -21.44 3.18
CA GLU A 17 12.36 -20.94 2.86
C GLU A 17 13.00 -21.73 1.71
N GLU A 18 12.72 -23.04 1.62
CA GLU A 18 13.21 -23.89 0.54
C GLU A 18 12.62 -23.46 -0.81
N LYS A 19 11.31 -23.28 -0.89
CA LYS A 19 10.63 -22.84 -2.11
C LYS A 19 11.10 -21.44 -2.53
N LEU A 20 11.33 -20.55 -1.55
CA LEU A 20 11.83 -19.22 -1.79
C LEU A 20 13.25 -19.25 -2.37
N ASN A 21 14.12 -20.06 -1.79
CA ASN A 21 15.49 -20.28 -2.30
C ASN A 21 15.45 -20.86 -3.72
N GLN A 22 14.58 -21.83 -4.00
CA GLN A 22 14.39 -22.37 -5.34
C GLN A 22 13.93 -21.31 -6.35
N GLN A 23 13.02 -20.41 -5.96
CA GLN A 23 12.57 -19.32 -6.82
C GLN A 23 13.69 -18.32 -7.09
N SER A 24 14.44 -17.94 -6.06
CA SER A 24 15.58 -17.03 -6.18
C SER A 24 16.70 -17.60 -7.07
N ALA A 25 16.97 -18.90 -6.96
CA ALA A 25 17.94 -19.63 -7.78
C ALA A 25 17.61 -19.62 -9.29
N ARG A 26 16.35 -19.34 -9.66
CA ARG A 26 15.94 -19.25 -11.06
C ARG A 26 16.34 -17.92 -11.71
N CYS A 27 16.76 -16.94 -10.91
CA CYS A 27 17.25 -15.68 -11.43
C CYS A 27 18.54 -15.88 -12.22
N MET A 28 18.54 -15.47 -13.49
CA MET A 28 19.69 -15.67 -14.38
C MET A 28 20.76 -14.60 -14.23
N ASN A 29 20.58 -13.64 -13.33
CA ASN A 29 21.49 -12.50 -13.14
C ASN A 29 21.85 -11.82 -14.48
N CYS A 30 20.85 -11.38 -15.24
CA CYS A 30 21.00 -10.85 -16.59
C CYS A 30 21.89 -9.60 -16.58
N GLY A 31 22.85 -9.51 -17.49
CA GLY A 31 23.71 -8.31 -17.64
C GLY A 31 22.93 -7.05 -18.00
N VAL A 32 21.76 -7.19 -18.63
CA VAL A 32 20.75 -6.14 -18.79
C VAL A 32 19.47 -6.63 -18.13
N PRO A 33 19.21 -6.27 -16.87
CA PRO A 33 18.08 -6.77 -16.12
C PRO A 33 16.79 -6.03 -16.50
N PHE A 34 16.04 -6.54 -17.46
CA PHE A 34 14.76 -5.96 -17.90
C PHE A 34 13.74 -5.82 -16.76
N CYS A 35 13.83 -6.68 -15.75
CA CYS A 35 13.01 -6.58 -14.54
C CYS A 35 13.21 -5.25 -13.79
N HIS A 36 14.42 -4.65 -13.77
CA HIS A 36 14.63 -3.31 -13.23
C HIS A 36 13.86 -2.25 -14.02
N SER A 37 13.93 -2.31 -15.34
CA SER A 37 13.21 -1.37 -16.22
C SER A 37 11.70 -1.58 -16.15
N GLY A 38 11.27 -2.80 -15.86
CA GLY A 38 9.87 -3.15 -15.65
C GLY A 38 9.31 -2.67 -14.29
N CYS A 39 10.19 -2.42 -13.31
CA CYS A 39 9.80 -1.94 -11.99
C CYS A 39 9.80 -0.40 -11.96
N PRO A 40 8.65 0.26 -11.70
CA PRO A 40 8.61 1.73 -11.60
C PRO A 40 9.47 2.30 -10.45
N LEU A 41 9.79 1.50 -9.43
CA LEU A 41 10.69 1.89 -8.34
C LEU A 41 12.16 1.66 -8.68
N GLY A 42 12.45 0.92 -9.76
CA GLY A 42 13.81 0.54 -10.11
C GLY A 42 14.48 -0.39 -9.10
N ASN A 43 13.69 -1.34 -8.54
CA ASN A 43 14.21 -2.31 -7.57
C ASN A 43 15.39 -3.10 -8.14
N VAL A 44 16.40 -3.30 -7.30
CA VAL A 44 17.64 -3.99 -7.63
C VAL A 44 17.44 -5.51 -7.51
N ILE A 45 16.73 -6.08 -8.48
CA ILE A 45 16.08 -7.41 -8.40
C ILE A 45 17.06 -8.58 -8.42
N PRO A 46 18.04 -8.68 -9.37
CA PRO A 46 18.98 -9.78 -9.35
C PRO A 46 19.79 -9.87 -8.07
N GLU A 47 20.18 -8.74 -7.49
CA GLU A 47 21.02 -8.67 -6.31
C GLU A 47 20.31 -9.18 -5.07
N PHE A 48 19.03 -8.80 -4.83
CA PHE A 48 18.31 -9.36 -3.71
C PHE A 48 17.95 -10.84 -3.93
N ASN A 49 17.72 -11.29 -5.17
CA ASN A 49 17.54 -12.70 -5.48
C ASN A 49 18.81 -13.51 -5.14
N ASP A 50 19.99 -13.01 -5.50
CA ASP A 50 21.26 -13.63 -5.14
C ASP A 50 21.49 -13.66 -3.63
N ALA A 51 21.17 -12.57 -2.93
CA ALA A 51 21.25 -12.52 -1.47
C ALA A 51 20.34 -13.58 -0.81
N ILE A 52 19.10 -13.76 -1.30
CA ILE A 52 18.19 -14.81 -0.82
C ILE A 52 18.73 -16.20 -1.13
N TYR A 53 19.25 -16.43 -2.33
CA TYR A 53 19.88 -17.70 -2.70
C TYR A 53 21.02 -18.08 -1.75
N ARG A 54 21.84 -17.09 -1.37
CA ARG A 54 22.93 -17.24 -0.39
C ARG A 54 22.44 -17.26 1.08
N LYS A 55 21.12 -17.10 1.32
CA LYS A 55 20.51 -16.99 2.66
C LYS A 55 20.98 -15.77 3.47
N SER A 56 21.40 -14.72 2.80
CA SER A 56 21.84 -13.44 3.38
C SER A 56 20.63 -12.50 3.53
N TRP A 57 19.76 -12.79 4.50
CA TRP A 57 18.44 -12.13 4.65
C TRP A 57 18.54 -10.63 4.95
N GLU A 58 19.49 -10.22 5.80
CA GLU A 58 19.69 -8.82 6.14
C GLU A 58 20.18 -8.03 4.92
N GLU A 59 21.13 -8.58 4.15
CA GLU A 59 21.59 -7.99 2.90
C GLU A 59 20.45 -7.87 1.89
N ALA A 60 19.61 -8.89 1.74
CA ALA A 60 18.45 -8.84 0.87
C ALA A 60 17.47 -7.73 1.27
N TYR A 61 17.24 -7.56 2.58
CA TYR A 61 16.42 -6.48 3.12
C TYR A 61 17.02 -5.10 2.84
N ASP A 62 18.31 -4.92 3.03
CA ASP A 62 18.98 -3.65 2.78
C ASP A 62 18.94 -3.28 1.29
N ILE A 63 19.18 -4.25 0.40
CA ILE A 63 19.09 -4.05 -1.05
C ILE A 63 17.66 -3.63 -1.42
N LEU A 64 16.65 -4.39 -1.00
CA LEU A 64 15.25 -4.12 -1.33
C LEU A 64 14.79 -2.75 -0.83
N THR A 65 15.13 -2.40 0.41
CA THR A 65 14.69 -1.13 1.03
C THR A 65 15.51 0.08 0.58
N SER A 66 16.57 -0.12 -0.20
CA SER A 66 17.31 1.00 -0.81
C SER A 66 16.46 1.74 -1.87
N THR A 67 15.53 1.04 -2.50
CA THR A 67 14.66 1.59 -3.55
C THR A 67 13.17 1.55 -3.18
N ASN A 68 12.74 0.61 -2.33
CA ASN A 68 11.34 0.41 -1.96
C ASN A 68 11.11 0.76 -0.49
N ASN A 69 10.31 1.81 -0.23
CA ASN A 69 10.00 2.22 1.14
C ASN A 69 9.12 1.21 1.88
N PHE A 70 8.22 0.52 1.17
CA PHE A 70 7.17 -0.32 1.77
C PHE A 70 6.99 -1.65 1.05
N PRO A 71 7.99 -2.54 1.12
CA PRO A 71 7.91 -3.85 0.44
C PRO A 71 6.73 -4.71 0.93
N GLU A 72 6.27 -4.52 2.17
CA GLU A 72 5.10 -5.21 2.71
C GLU A 72 3.80 -4.85 2.00
N PHE A 73 3.70 -3.63 1.42
CA PHE A 73 2.54 -3.23 0.63
C PHE A 73 2.69 -3.70 -0.81
N THR A 74 3.81 -3.37 -1.46
CA THR A 74 4.04 -3.73 -2.86
C THR A 74 4.08 -5.24 -3.06
N GLY A 75 4.69 -6.00 -2.17
CA GLY A 75 4.72 -7.47 -2.23
C GLY A 75 3.36 -8.17 -2.01
N ARG A 76 2.27 -7.39 -1.84
CA ARG A 76 0.91 -7.92 -1.72
C ARG A 76 -0.06 -7.41 -2.77
N ILE A 77 0.20 -6.24 -3.34
CA ILE A 77 -0.77 -5.51 -4.17
C ILE A 77 -0.19 -4.99 -5.48
N CYS A 78 1.10 -5.13 -5.71
CA CYS A 78 1.72 -4.73 -6.96
C CYS A 78 1.26 -5.67 -8.09
N PRO A 79 0.94 -5.17 -9.30
CA PRO A 79 0.67 -6.03 -10.46
C PRO A 79 1.92 -6.71 -11.03
N ALA A 80 3.06 -6.59 -10.36
CA ALA A 80 4.35 -7.20 -10.67
C ALA A 80 4.81 -7.04 -12.14
N PRO A 81 4.87 -5.83 -12.70
CA PRO A 81 5.32 -5.63 -14.08
C PRO A 81 6.79 -6.10 -14.28
N CYS A 82 7.56 -6.18 -13.22
CA CYS A 82 8.89 -6.77 -13.22
C CYS A 82 8.90 -8.27 -13.59
N GLU A 83 7.87 -9.03 -13.18
CA GLU A 83 7.73 -10.43 -13.57
C GLU A 83 7.40 -10.57 -15.05
N SER A 84 6.51 -9.71 -15.56
CA SER A 84 6.21 -9.66 -17.01
C SER A 84 7.44 -9.28 -17.85
N ALA A 85 8.36 -8.49 -17.28
CA ALA A 85 9.61 -8.09 -17.92
C ALA A 85 10.76 -9.10 -17.71
N CYS A 86 10.56 -10.13 -16.89
CA CYS A 86 11.59 -11.13 -16.60
C CYS A 86 11.92 -11.94 -17.85
N VAL A 87 13.20 -11.93 -18.26
CA VAL A 87 13.69 -12.63 -19.45
C VAL A 87 13.41 -14.15 -19.39
N LEU A 88 13.42 -14.73 -18.19
CA LEU A 88 13.07 -16.13 -18.01
C LEU A 88 11.63 -16.43 -18.49
N GLY A 89 10.74 -15.43 -18.45
CA GLY A 89 9.36 -15.53 -18.91
C GLY A 89 9.17 -15.82 -20.40
N ILE A 90 10.24 -15.76 -21.19
CA ILE A 90 10.19 -16.06 -22.64
C ILE A 90 9.90 -17.56 -22.88
N ASN A 91 10.47 -18.45 -22.08
CA ASN A 91 10.38 -19.89 -22.28
C ASN A 91 10.06 -20.70 -21.01
N GLN A 92 9.97 -20.04 -19.85
CA GLN A 92 9.64 -20.63 -18.56
C GLN A 92 8.74 -19.64 -17.79
N PRO A 93 8.01 -20.06 -16.74
CA PRO A 93 7.38 -19.09 -15.84
C PRO A 93 8.43 -18.11 -15.28
N PRO A 94 8.15 -16.80 -15.18
CA PRO A 94 9.08 -15.84 -14.62
C PRO A 94 9.45 -16.18 -13.17
N VAL A 95 10.49 -15.52 -12.64
CA VAL A 95 10.79 -15.57 -11.21
C VAL A 95 9.64 -14.88 -10.47
N ALA A 96 9.18 -15.48 -9.37
CA ALA A 96 8.12 -14.91 -8.52
C ALA A 96 8.68 -13.75 -7.68
N ILE A 97 8.95 -12.62 -8.33
CA ILE A 97 9.67 -11.48 -7.75
C ILE A 97 8.85 -10.83 -6.63
N GLU A 98 7.56 -10.62 -6.86
CA GLU A 98 6.66 -10.01 -5.86
C GLU A 98 6.61 -10.82 -4.57
N GLU A 99 6.48 -12.15 -4.68
CA GLU A 99 6.48 -13.03 -3.52
C GLU A 99 7.83 -13.04 -2.81
N ILE A 100 8.94 -12.92 -3.53
CA ILE A 100 10.28 -12.80 -2.94
C ILE A 100 10.40 -11.50 -2.15
N GLU A 101 9.98 -10.36 -2.70
CA GLU A 101 9.96 -9.07 -2.00
C GLU A 101 9.12 -9.12 -0.72
N LYS A 102 7.91 -9.71 -0.80
CA LYS A 102 7.05 -9.93 0.37
C LYS A 102 7.76 -10.73 1.46
N HIS A 103 8.44 -11.83 1.08
CA HIS A 103 9.12 -12.68 2.05
C HIS A 103 10.33 -12.00 2.67
N ILE A 104 11.11 -11.23 1.90
CA ILE A 104 12.24 -10.46 2.41
C ILE A 104 11.78 -9.56 3.57
N ILE A 105 10.74 -8.78 3.35
CA ILE A 105 10.28 -7.83 4.37
C ILE A 105 9.64 -8.54 5.58
N GLU A 106 8.86 -9.59 5.37
CA GLU A 106 8.24 -10.31 6.48
C GLU A 106 9.30 -11.03 7.34
N ILE A 107 10.30 -11.65 6.72
CA ILE A 107 11.43 -12.24 7.45
C ILE A 107 12.25 -11.16 8.16
N ALA A 108 12.41 -9.98 7.56
CA ALA A 108 13.12 -8.88 8.20
C ALA A 108 12.39 -8.38 9.47
N PHE A 109 11.06 -8.35 9.47
CA PHE A 109 10.29 -8.07 10.67
C PHE A 109 10.42 -9.21 11.70
N ASP A 110 10.23 -10.46 11.27
CA ASP A 110 10.30 -11.64 12.14
C ASP A 110 11.68 -11.78 12.83
N LYS A 111 12.77 -11.46 12.12
CA LYS A 111 14.14 -11.49 12.65
C LYS A 111 14.60 -10.19 13.33
N GLY A 112 13.75 -9.16 13.36
CA GLY A 112 14.05 -7.88 14.00
C GLY A 112 15.11 -7.03 13.28
N PHE A 113 15.30 -7.22 11.96
CA PHE A 113 16.15 -6.35 11.15
C PHE A 113 15.49 -4.98 10.93
N VAL A 114 14.16 -4.95 10.84
CA VAL A 114 13.41 -3.71 10.73
C VAL A 114 13.45 -2.96 12.06
N LYS A 115 14.09 -1.79 12.04
CA LYS A 115 14.22 -0.90 13.21
C LYS A 115 13.86 0.53 12.84
N PRO A 116 13.34 1.34 13.79
CA PRO A 116 13.08 2.75 13.54
C PRO A 116 14.34 3.49 13.09
N ARG A 117 14.29 4.10 11.91
CA ARG A 117 15.40 4.87 11.33
C ARG A 117 15.24 6.34 11.69
N LYS A 118 15.81 6.74 12.82
CA LYS A 118 15.81 8.14 13.23
C LYS A 118 16.97 8.90 12.58
N PRO A 119 16.74 10.08 12.01
CA PRO A 119 17.82 10.88 11.45
C PRO A 119 18.76 11.36 12.56
N ASN A 120 20.06 11.32 12.31
CA ASN A 120 21.07 11.74 13.26
C ASN A 120 21.00 13.25 13.56
N VAL A 121 20.58 14.04 12.59
CA VAL A 121 20.47 15.50 12.70
C VAL A 121 19.12 15.95 12.13
N ARG A 122 18.42 16.79 12.88
CA ARG A 122 17.21 17.46 12.40
C ARG A 122 17.55 18.78 11.70
N SER A 123 16.97 19.01 10.54
CA SER A 123 17.20 20.21 9.71
C SER A 123 16.55 21.49 10.25
N GLY A 124 15.70 21.39 11.28
CA GLY A 124 14.87 22.47 11.77
C GLY A 124 13.71 22.85 10.83
N LYS A 125 13.57 22.18 9.68
CA LYS A 125 12.46 22.43 8.74
C LYS A 125 11.28 21.55 9.06
N LYS A 126 10.07 22.13 9.02
CA LYS A 126 8.79 21.44 9.20
C LYS A 126 8.12 21.27 7.84
N VAL A 127 7.64 20.08 7.55
CA VAL A 127 6.93 19.75 6.30
C VAL A 127 5.57 19.17 6.62
N ALA A 128 4.52 19.69 6.00
CA ALA A 128 3.18 19.13 6.03
C ALA A 128 3.00 18.19 4.83
N VAL A 129 2.50 17.00 5.06
CA VAL A 129 2.07 16.07 3.99
C VAL A 129 0.56 15.93 4.07
N VAL A 130 -0.15 16.28 3.01
CA VAL A 130 -1.61 16.23 2.94
C VAL A 130 -2.04 14.95 2.24
N GLY A 131 -2.57 14.01 3.02
CA GLY A 131 -2.94 12.65 2.61
C GLY A 131 -1.94 11.60 3.07
N SER A 132 -2.46 10.48 3.58
CA SER A 132 -1.70 9.34 4.10
C SER A 132 -1.80 8.09 3.23
N GLY A 133 -2.19 8.24 1.97
CA GLY A 133 -2.08 7.15 1.00
C GLY A 133 -0.63 6.76 0.72
N PRO A 134 -0.35 5.74 -0.13
CA PRO A 134 1.01 5.26 -0.41
C PRO A 134 2.00 6.37 -0.76
N ALA A 135 1.59 7.31 -1.59
CA ALA A 135 2.44 8.44 -2.01
C ALA A 135 2.77 9.38 -0.85
N GLY A 136 1.77 9.70 -0.01
CA GLY A 136 1.97 10.54 1.17
C GLY A 136 2.85 9.88 2.22
N LEU A 137 2.65 8.59 2.48
CA LEU A 137 3.50 7.81 3.38
C LEU A 137 4.94 7.75 2.89
N ALA A 138 5.16 7.50 1.58
CA ALA A 138 6.50 7.46 1.01
C ALA A 138 7.22 8.82 1.11
N ALA A 139 6.51 9.91 0.77
CA ALA A 139 7.03 11.26 0.92
C ALA A 139 7.38 11.56 2.40
N ALA A 140 6.49 11.19 3.33
CA ALA A 140 6.71 11.40 4.75
C ALA A 140 7.94 10.64 5.28
N ALA A 141 8.11 9.37 4.87
CA ALA A 141 9.27 8.57 5.24
C ALA A 141 10.58 9.20 4.73
N GLN A 142 10.64 9.52 3.44
CA GLN A 142 11.85 10.09 2.83
C GLN A 142 12.21 11.47 3.40
N LEU A 143 11.22 12.33 3.62
CA LEU A 143 11.45 13.64 4.24
C LEU A 143 11.90 13.52 5.70
N ASN A 144 11.36 12.56 6.44
CA ASN A 144 11.79 12.28 7.79
C ASN A 144 13.24 11.75 7.83
N TYR A 145 13.62 10.84 6.92
CA TYR A 145 15.00 10.34 6.78
C TYR A 145 15.98 11.45 6.40
N ALA A 146 15.54 12.43 5.58
CA ALA A 146 16.33 13.63 5.29
C ALA A 146 16.46 14.61 6.47
N GLY A 147 15.88 14.28 7.63
CA GLY A 147 16.00 15.07 8.86
C GLY A 147 14.94 16.15 9.04
N HIS A 148 13.92 16.20 8.21
CA HIS A 148 12.82 17.15 8.39
C HIS A 148 11.83 16.68 9.47
N THR A 149 11.14 17.63 10.12
CA THR A 149 10.02 17.32 11.02
C THR A 149 8.76 17.22 10.17
N VAL A 150 8.16 16.03 10.11
CA VAL A 150 7.05 15.73 9.20
C VAL A 150 5.75 15.56 9.98
N THR A 151 4.69 16.22 9.53
CA THR A 151 3.32 15.99 9.98
C THR A 151 2.45 15.61 8.79
N VAL A 152 1.80 14.46 8.88
CA VAL A 152 0.86 13.95 7.88
C VAL A 152 -0.56 14.28 8.32
N PHE A 153 -1.32 14.96 7.47
CA PHE A 153 -2.72 15.30 7.67
C PHE A 153 -3.59 14.34 6.86
N GLU A 154 -4.42 13.58 7.57
CA GLU A 154 -5.33 12.61 6.96
C GLU A 154 -6.77 13.00 7.26
N ARG A 155 -7.59 13.08 6.22
CA ARG A 155 -9.02 13.42 6.37
C ARG A 155 -9.84 12.30 7.02
N ASP A 156 -9.46 11.05 6.80
CA ASP A 156 -10.12 9.90 7.40
C ASP A 156 -9.71 9.68 8.87
N ASP A 157 -10.39 8.78 9.54
CA ASP A 157 -10.22 8.46 10.96
C ASP A 157 -8.95 7.62 11.26
N ALA A 158 -8.29 7.11 10.20
CA ALA A 158 -7.03 6.38 10.32
C ALA A 158 -6.18 6.55 9.06
N PRO A 159 -4.83 6.49 9.18
CA PRO A 159 -3.93 6.63 8.04
C PRO A 159 -3.91 5.39 7.15
N GLY A 160 -3.49 5.56 5.89
CA GLY A 160 -3.32 4.49 4.92
C GLY A 160 -4.07 4.71 3.61
N GLY A 161 -5.01 5.66 3.54
CA GLY A 161 -5.75 5.98 2.32
C GLY A 161 -6.40 4.73 1.70
N LEU A 162 -6.17 4.49 0.39
CA LEU A 162 -6.74 3.33 -0.32
C LEU A 162 -6.19 1.99 0.16
N LEU A 163 -4.99 1.92 0.73
CA LEU A 163 -4.49 0.69 1.36
C LEU A 163 -5.45 0.21 2.45
N ARG A 164 -5.96 1.14 3.26
CA ARG A 164 -6.87 0.84 4.37
C ARG A 164 -8.32 0.72 3.91
N TYR A 165 -8.79 1.64 3.10
CA TYR A 165 -10.22 1.77 2.80
C TYR A 165 -10.63 1.26 1.42
N GLY A 166 -9.66 1.03 0.52
CA GLY A 166 -9.91 0.53 -0.83
C GLY A 166 -9.63 -0.96 -1.02
N ILE A 167 -8.64 -1.50 -0.31
CA ILE A 167 -8.19 -2.88 -0.48
C ILE A 167 -8.86 -3.78 0.57
N PRO A 168 -9.48 -4.91 0.17
CA PRO A 168 -10.03 -5.88 1.11
C PRO A 168 -8.94 -6.58 1.95
N ASP A 169 -9.31 -7.03 3.17
CA ASP A 169 -8.39 -7.69 4.10
C ASP A 169 -7.78 -8.97 3.53
N PHE A 170 -8.51 -9.72 2.71
CA PHE A 170 -8.00 -10.93 2.08
C PHE A 170 -6.84 -10.68 1.09
N LYS A 171 -6.59 -9.42 0.70
CA LYS A 171 -5.43 -8.99 -0.09
C LYS A 171 -4.37 -8.30 0.74
N LEU A 172 -4.79 -7.44 1.67
CA LEU A 172 -3.91 -6.68 2.55
C LEU A 172 -4.59 -6.50 3.91
N GLU A 173 -4.20 -7.30 4.87
CA GLU A 173 -4.69 -7.19 6.24
C GLU A 173 -4.23 -5.88 6.88
N LYS A 174 -5.10 -5.23 7.64
CA LYS A 174 -4.85 -3.86 8.12
C LYS A 174 -3.76 -3.77 9.18
N TRP A 175 -3.47 -4.87 9.88
CA TRP A 175 -2.34 -4.92 10.82
C TRP A 175 -0.98 -4.65 10.14
N VAL A 176 -0.84 -4.98 8.84
CA VAL A 176 0.38 -4.69 8.06
C VAL A 176 0.57 -3.17 7.92
N ILE A 177 -0.54 -2.45 7.71
CA ILE A 177 -0.51 -0.98 7.65
C ILE A 177 -0.21 -0.41 9.03
N ASP A 178 -0.89 -0.92 10.07
CA ASP A 178 -0.72 -0.43 11.45
C ASP A 178 0.72 -0.61 11.92
N ARG A 179 1.35 -1.76 11.64
CA ARG A 179 2.76 -2.03 11.91
C ARG A 179 3.69 -0.99 11.27
N ARG A 180 3.43 -0.63 10.01
CA ARG A 180 4.23 0.40 9.32
C ARG A 180 4.00 1.80 9.87
N ILE A 181 2.77 2.16 10.16
CA ILE A 181 2.45 3.46 10.74
C ILE A 181 3.12 3.62 12.10
N GLN A 182 3.02 2.59 12.96
CA GLN A 182 3.71 2.59 14.26
C GLN A 182 5.21 2.80 14.10
N LEU A 183 5.86 2.09 13.17
CA LEU A 183 7.28 2.27 12.90
C LEU A 183 7.61 3.72 12.48
N MET A 184 6.80 4.32 11.60
CA MET A 184 6.98 5.71 11.18
C MET A 184 6.79 6.70 12.34
N GLU A 185 5.85 6.43 13.26
CA GLU A 185 5.66 7.24 14.48
C GLU A 185 6.89 7.14 15.41
N GLU A 186 7.43 5.95 15.58
CA GLU A 186 8.66 5.72 16.35
C GLU A 186 9.87 6.43 15.71
N GLU A 187 9.90 6.58 14.38
CA GLU A 187 10.88 7.36 13.63
C GLU A 187 10.70 8.88 13.78
N GLY A 188 9.53 9.31 14.26
CA GLY A 188 9.21 10.71 14.56
C GLY A 188 8.31 11.41 13.56
N VAL A 189 7.61 10.66 12.69
CA VAL A 189 6.52 11.19 11.86
C VAL A 189 5.27 11.36 12.72
N THR A 190 4.59 12.48 12.59
CA THR A 190 3.33 12.74 13.31
C THR A 190 2.14 12.58 12.37
N PHE A 191 1.14 11.81 12.78
CA PHE A 191 -0.12 11.66 12.03
C PHE A 191 -1.25 12.42 12.72
N LYS A 192 -1.99 13.23 11.94
CA LYS A 192 -3.21 13.94 12.37
C LYS A 192 -4.37 13.45 11.52
N CYS A 193 -5.15 12.53 12.08
CA CYS A 193 -6.37 12.02 11.45
C CYS A 193 -7.56 12.95 11.69
N ASN A 194 -8.67 12.76 10.95
CA ASN A 194 -9.82 13.64 10.91
C ASN A 194 -9.46 15.09 10.58
N ALA A 195 -8.36 15.28 9.85
CA ALA A 195 -7.76 16.56 9.49
C ALA A 195 -7.89 16.79 7.98
N ASN A 196 -9.01 17.34 7.57
CA ASN A 196 -9.32 17.62 6.16
C ASN A 196 -8.88 19.03 5.78
N VAL A 197 -7.76 19.11 5.10
CA VAL A 197 -7.16 20.39 4.68
C VAL A 197 -8.06 21.10 3.68
N GLY A 198 -8.36 22.36 3.96
CA GLY A 198 -9.31 23.17 3.19
C GLY A 198 -10.75 23.09 3.69
N VAL A 199 -11.05 22.23 4.66
CA VAL A 199 -12.38 22.09 5.28
C VAL A 199 -12.33 22.39 6.78
N ASN A 200 -11.67 21.56 7.58
CA ASN A 200 -11.52 21.79 9.03
C ASN A 200 -10.07 22.11 9.44
N VAL A 201 -9.13 22.04 8.50
CA VAL A 201 -7.74 22.52 8.66
C VAL A 201 -7.49 23.63 7.67
N SER A 202 -7.15 24.82 8.18
CA SER A 202 -6.92 26.01 7.35
C SER A 202 -5.62 25.89 6.53
N ILE A 203 -5.71 26.13 5.23
CA ILE A 203 -4.53 26.20 4.35
C ILE A 203 -3.59 27.32 4.79
N ASN A 204 -4.14 28.48 5.21
CA ASN A 204 -3.34 29.61 5.67
C ASN A 204 -2.56 29.29 6.94
N ASP A 205 -3.10 28.44 7.83
CA ASP A 205 -2.39 28.00 9.01
C ASP A 205 -1.22 27.09 8.65
N LEU A 206 -1.42 26.17 7.70
CA LEU A 206 -0.34 25.32 7.18
C LEU A 206 0.78 26.14 6.54
N LEU A 207 0.43 27.15 5.74
CA LEU A 207 1.41 28.05 5.09
C LEU A 207 2.22 28.88 6.12
N ARG A 208 1.65 29.18 7.29
CA ARG A 208 2.36 29.89 8.36
C ARG A 208 3.23 28.98 9.23
N GLU A 209 2.76 27.75 9.47
CA GLU A 209 3.41 26.82 10.40
C GLU A 209 4.52 25.99 9.74
N PHE A 210 4.35 25.62 8.48
CA PHE A 210 5.23 24.71 7.76
C PHE A 210 6.07 25.44 6.71
N HIS A 211 7.29 24.95 6.50
CA HIS A 211 8.22 25.49 5.51
C HIS A 211 7.92 24.96 4.09
N ALA A 212 7.26 23.81 3.99
CA ALA A 212 6.80 23.22 2.73
C ALA A 212 5.55 22.36 2.96
N ILE A 213 4.76 22.20 1.91
CA ILE A 213 3.56 21.38 1.90
C ILE A 213 3.65 20.44 0.71
N VAL A 214 3.45 19.13 0.96
CA VAL A 214 3.36 18.10 -0.08
C VAL A 214 1.88 17.71 -0.23
N LEU A 215 1.34 17.83 -1.42
CA LEU A 215 -0.03 17.44 -1.71
C LEU A 215 -0.04 15.99 -2.25
N ALA A 216 -0.58 15.07 -1.47
CA ALA A 216 -0.69 13.66 -1.77
C ALA A 216 -2.12 13.14 -1.54
N GLY A 217 -3.14 13.95 -1.86
CA GLY A 217 -4.54 13.70 -1.56
C GLY A 217 -5.20 12.56 -2.34
N GLY A 218 -4.51 12.00 -3.34
CA GLY A 218 -5.03 10.94 -4.20
C GLY A 218 -6.12 11.42 -5.16
N SER A 219 -6.69 10.47 -5.92
CA SER A 219 -7.83 10.71 -6.81
C SER A 219 -9.09 10.09 -6.20
N THR A 220 -10.01 10.92 -5.72
CA THR A 220 -11.20 10.46 -4.98
C THR A 220 -12.51 10.72 -5.71
N VAL A 221 -12.46 11.46 -6.82
CA VAL A 221 -13.61 11.66 -7.69
C VAL A 221 -13.71 10.49 -8.65
N PRO A 222 -14.77 9.66 -8.54
CA PRO A 222 -14.93 8.52 -9.43
C PRO A 222 -15.26 8.99 -10.86
N ARG A 223 -14.78 8.25 -11.85
CA ARG A 223 -15.29 8.40 -13.22
C ARG A 223 -16.69 7.79 -13.28
N ASP A 224 -17.63 8.55 -13.77
CA ASP A 224 -18.99 8.04 -13.97
C ASP A 224 -19.13 7.35 -15.33
N LEU A 225 -20.14 6.49 -15.43
CA LEU A 225 -20.56 5.82 -16.65
C LEU A 225 -21.97 6.34 -17.00
N PRO A 226 -22.09 7.39 -17.83
CA PRO A 226 -23.36 8.02 -18.12
C PRO A 226 -24.17 7.21 -19.16
N VAL A 227 -24.77 6.12 -18.70
CA VAL A 227 -25.64 5.25 -19.49
C VAL A 227 -27.07 5.25 -18.92
N PRO A 228 -28.10 4.95 -19.72
CA PRO A 228 -29.46 4.80 -19.23
C PRO A 228 -29.52 3.79 -18.07
N GLY A 229 -30.18 4.16 -16.97
CA GLY A 229 -30.27 3.33 -15.76
C GLY A 229 -29.18 3.63 -14.71
N ARG A 230 -28.26 4.57 -14.96
CA ARG A 230 -27.24 4.96 -13.97
C ARG A 230 -27.85 5.52 -12.68
N GLU A 231 -29.01 6.12 -12.79
CA GLU A 231 -29.80 6.71 -11.70
C GLU A 231 -30.58 5.68 -10.85
N LEU A 232 -30.60 4.41 -11.26
CA LEU A 232 -31.34 3.37 -10.57
C LEU A 232 -30.75 3.05 -9.19
N LYS A 233 -31.63 2.70 -8.24
CA LYS A 233 -31.22 2.22 -6.93
C LYS A 233 -30.37 0.97 -7.03
N GLY A 234 -29.31 0.90 -6.24
CA GLY A 234 -28.37 -0.23 -6.22
C GLY A 234 -27.20 -0.09 -7.19
N VAL A 235 -27.10 1.03 -7.93
CA VAL A 235 -25.94 1.35 -8.76
C VAL A 235 -24.99 2.24 -7.96
N HIS A 236 -23.91 1.66 -7.47
CA HIS A 236 -22.96 2.31 -6.56
C HIS A 236 -21.56 2.39 -7.15
N TYR A 237 -20.79 3.38 -6.73
CA TYR A 237 -19.34 3.39 -6.99
C TYR A 237 -18.65 2.35 -6.11
N ALA A 238 -17.66 1.66 -6.69
CA ALA A 238 -16.93 0.60 -5.99
C ALA A 238 -16.30 1.12 -4.69
N MET A 239 -15.70 2.31 -4.70
CA MET A 239 -15.05 2.87 -3.52
C MET A 239 -16.02 3.19 -2.38
N THR A 240 -17.27 3.56 -2.68
CA THR A 240 -18.31 3.76 -1.67
C THR A 240 -18.58 2.46 -0.91
N PHE A 241 -18.76 1.36 -1.64
CA PHE A 241 -18.96 0.03 -1.05
C PHE A 241 -17.73 -0.46 -0.29
N LEU A 242 -16.54 -0.38 -0.90
CA LEU A 242 -15.30 -0.89 -0.31
C LEU A 242 -14.94 -0.16 0.99
N LYS A 243 -15.09 1.16 1.03
CA LYS A 243 -14.83 1.95 2.25
C LYS A 243 -15.74 1.53 3.40
N GLN A 244 -17.05 1.38 3.13
CA GLN A 244 -18.00 0.90 4.13
C GLN A 244 -17.66 -0.51 4.61
N GLN A 245 -17.34 -1.42 3.69
CA GLN A 245 -17.02 -2.80 4.04
C GLN A 245 -15.74 -2.90 4.87
N ASN A 246 -14.69 -2.17 4.51
CA ASN A 246 -13.44 -2.13 5.29
C ASN A 246 -13.66 -1.55 6.70
N LYS A 247 -14.52 -0.53 6.84
CA LYS A 247 -14.90 0.00 8.17
C LYS A 247 -15.65 -1.05 9.01
N ARG A 248 -16.61 -1.77 8.42
CA ARG A 248 -17.34 -2.86 9.12
C ARG A 248 -16.38 -3.96 9.59
N ASN A 249 -15.46 -4.39 8.73
CA ASN A 249 -14.45 -5.39 9.09
C ASN A 249 -13.56 -4.92 10.24
N ALA A 250 -13.29 -3.63 10.32
CA ALA A 250 -12.55 -3.01 11.42
C ALA A 250 -13.39 -2.76 12.68
N GLY A 251 -14.67 -3.20 12.73
CA GLY A 251 -15.58 -2.95 13.85
C GLY A 251 -15.99 -1.49 14.01
N LYS A 252 -15.85 -0.68 12.96
CA LYS A 252 -16.20 0.75 12.94
C LYS A 252 -17.55 0.97 12.27
N ASP A 253 -18.25 2.04 12.67
CA ASP A 253 -19.46 2.47 11.97
C ASP A 253 -19.11 2.87 10.52
N PRO A 254 -19.71 2.20 9.53
CA PRO A 254 -19.44 2.49 8.13
C PRO A 254 -19.88 3.90 7.70
N LEU A 255 -20.86 4.47 8.39
CA LEU A 255 -21.42 5.81 8.11
C LEU A 255 -20.81 6.90 8.98
N ALA A 256 -20.03 6.53 10.03
CA ALA A 256 -19.34 7.50 10.85
C ALA A 256 -18.31 8.29 10.04
N ASN A 257 -18.29 9.60 10.29
CA ASN A 257 -17.36 10.53 9.68
C ASN A 257 -17.46 10.56 8.14
N PRO A 258 -18.61 10.98 7.60
CA PRO A 258 -18.78 11.19 6.17
C PRO A 258 -17.93 12.38 5.76
N THR A 259 -16.66 12.15 5.46
CA THR A 259 -15.81 13.17 4.84
C THR A 259 -16.41 13.54 3.49
N ILE A 260 -16.49 14.82 3.17
CA ILE A 260 -16.81 15.54 1.91
C ILE A 260 -17.76 14.84 0.90
N GLU A 261 -17.80 13.54 0.88
CA GLU A 261 -18.67 12.69 0.06
C GLU A 261 -20.04 12.46 0.72
N SER A 262 -20.45 13.31 1.68
CA SER A 262 -21.68 13.18 2.47
C SER A 262 -22.97 13.05 1.65
N ASN A 263 -22.93 13.43 0.38
CA ASN A 263 -24.05 13.21 -0.54
C ASN A 263 -24.05 11.81 -1.20
N ILE A 264 -22.97 11.02 -1.05
CA ILE A 264 -22.80 9.70 -1.67
C ILE A 264 -22.99 8.56 -0.64
N PHE A 265 -22.86 8.84 0.65
CA PHE A 265 -22.92 7.85 1.74
C PHE A 265 -24.22 7.84 2.54
N SER A 266 -25.35 8.22 1.94
CA SER A 266 -26.63 8.30 2.66
C SER A 266 -27.25 6.94 2.99
N GLU A 267 -26.74 5.84 2.41
CA GLU A 267 -27.31 4.50 2.58
C GLU A 267 -26.23 3.47 2.90
N ASP A 268 -26.56 2.53 3.80
CA ASP A 268 -25.75 1.35 4.06
C ASP A 268 -25.82 0.38 2.88
N ILE A 269 -24.69 0.05 2.27
CA ILE A 269 -24.61 -0.82 1.10
C ILE A 269 -24.21 -2.22 1.54
N PHE A 270 -25.10 -3.21 1.28
CA PHE A 270 -24.86 -4.62 1.54
C PHE A 270 -25.00 -5.44 0.26
N ALA A 271 -24.02 -6.30 0.03
CA ALA A 271 -24.05 -7.28 -1.09
C ALA A 271 -24.59 -8.65 -0.66
N THR A 272 -24.74 -8.90 0.65
CA THR A 272 -25.16 -10.18 1.21
C THR A 272 -26.53 -10.59 0.68
N GLY A 273 -26.61 -11.80 0.10
CA GLY A 273 -27.85 -12.34 -0.47
C GLY A 273 -28.31 -11.68 -1.75
N LYS A 274 -27.47 -10.87 -2.40
CA LYS A 274 -27.81 -10.17 -3.67
C LYS A 274 -27.00 -10.72 -4.83
N ASN A 275 -27.56 -10.62 -6.03
CA ASN A 275 -26.82 -10.79 -7.28
C ASN A 275 -26.09 -9.47 -7.57
N VAL A 276 -24.76 -9.52 -7.64
CA VAL A 276 -23.91 -8.34 -7.83
C VAL A 276 -23.26 -8.41 -9.21
N VAL A 277 -23.36 -7.31 -9.96
CA VAL A 277 -22.64 -7.12 -11.22
C VAL A 277 -21.61 -6.03 -11.01
N VAL A 278 -20.37 -6.31 -11.37
CA VAL A 278 -19.27 -5.33 -11.35
C VAL A 278 -19.05 -4.86 -12.77
N ILE A 279 -19.14 -3.54 -12.99
CA ILE A 279 -18.92 -2.92 -14.30
C ILE A 279 -17.57 -2.19 -14.26
N GLY A 280 -16.69 -2.55 -15.18
CA GLY A 280 -15.34 -1.99 -15.30
C GLY A 280 -14.27 -2.97 -14.86
N GLU A 281 -13.06 -2.66 -15.23
CA GLU A 281 -11.90 -3.39 -14.77
C GLU A 281 -11.64 -2.99 -13.30
N VAL A 282 -12.03 -3.85 -12.39
CA VAL A 282 -11.33 -3.92 -11.12
C VAL A 282 -9.95 -4.41 -11.54
N ILE A 283 -8.95 -3.52 -11.53
CA ILE A 283 -7.55 -3.95 -11.72
C ILE A 283 -7.43 -5.18 -10.85
N PRO A 284 -7.24 -6.34 -11.43
CA PRO A 284 -7.24 -7.56 -10.67
C PRO A 284 -5.93 -7.62 -9.87
N ALA A 285 -5.92 -6.92 -8.76
CA ALA A 285 -5.21 -7.45 -7.61
C ALA A 285 -5.73 -8.89 -7.32
N ALA A 286 -6.59 -9.43 -8.16
CA ALA A 286 -7.27 -10.71 -8.01
C ALA A 286 -6.85 -11.76 -9.04
N THR A 287 -5.96 -11.45 -9.97
CA THR A 287 -5.47 -12.39 -10.98
C THR A 287 -3.97 -12.62 -10.92
N ALA A 288 -3.35 -12.36 -9.78
CA ALA A 288 -2.02 -12.87 -9.51
C ALA A 288 -2.10 -14.15 -8.69
#